data_72461cb0f027b4bcc9b35f694580396b
#
_entry.id   72461cb0f027b4bcc9b35f694580396b
#
_cell.length_a   1.000
_cell.length_b   1.000
_cell.length_c   1.000
_cell.angle_alpha   90.00
_cell.angle_beta   90.00
_cell.angle_gamma   90.00
#
_symmetry.space_group_name_H-M   'P 1'
#
loop_
_entity.id
_entity.type
_entity.pdbx_description
1 polymer ?
#
loop_
_entity_poly.entity_id
_entity_poly.type
_entity_poly.pdbx_seq_one_letter_code
_entity_poly.pdbx_strand_id
1 'polypeptide(L)'
;MNEAFLRTQMLLGADALDKLSRCHVIVFGLGGVGSYAAECLARSGVGELTLVDQDTLSLTNINRQLYALHSTVGQYKAEAAARRCLDINPDLRVHPICATYDAAHRDEFFTAHYDYIVDAIDLVSCKLDLIEQARLRRIPILTALGTGNKLDPTLLQVTDISKTSGCPLARVIRKELRARDIHHLKVVFSPEQPAETQQLEAPPPGRRSVPASVAWVPATAGLLMGSVVIRDLIDGTGMIP
;
A
#
# COMPACT_ATOMS: atom_id res chain seq x y z
N MET A 1 -12.99 -19.04 17.71
CA MET A 1 -12.55 -17.65 17.99
C MET A 1 -11.03 -17.67 18.07
N ASN A 2 -10.35 -16.91 17.25
CA ASN A 2 -8.88 -16.88 17.27
C ASN A 2 -8.41 -15.92 18.38
N GLU A 3 -7.72 -16.46 19.40
CA GLU A 3 -7.25 -15.68 20.56
C GLU A 3 -6.34 -14.51 20.17
N ALA A 4 -5.62 -14.63 19.04
CA ALA A 4 -4.76 -13.57 18.54
C ALA A 4 -5.50 -12.26 18.24
N PHE A 5 -6.79 -12.32 17.92
CA PHE A 5 -7.63 -11.17 17.58
C PHE A 5 -8.63 -10.77 18.68
N LEU A 6 -8.52 -11.34 19.87
CA LEU A 6 -9.48 -11.07 20.96
C LEU A 6 -9.57 -9.57 21.28
N ARG A 7 -8.45 -8.86 21.36
CA ARG A 7 -8.45 -7.42 21.64
C ARG A 7 -9.05 -6.59 20.51
N THR A 8 -8.84 -7.01 19.27
CA THR A 8 -9.47 -6.40 18.10
C THR A 8 -10.98 -6.62 18.13
N GLN A 9 -11.42 -7.82 18.49
CA GLN A 9 -12.83 -8.15 18.64
C GLN A 9 -13.51 -7.33 19.76
N MET A 10 -12.83 -7.11 20.88
CA MET A 10 -13.35 -6.26 21.97
C MET A 10 -13.64 -4.83 21.50
N LEU A 11 -12.88 -4.31 20.53
CA LEU A 11 -13.02 -2.94 20.04
C LEU A 11 -13.97 -2.84 18.83
N LEU A 12 -13.87 -3.77 17.88
CA LEU A 12 -14.60 -3.71 16.59
C LEU A 12 -15.88 -4.57 16.60
N GLY A 13 -16.00 -5.51 17.53
CA GLY A 13 -17.11 -6.48 17.58
C GLY A 13 -16.83 -7.76 16.79
N ALA A 14 -17.61 -8.80 17.07
CA ALA A 14 -17.47 -10.11 16.41
C ALA A 14 -17.89 -10.06 14.94
N ASP A 15 -18.93 -9.34 14.59
CA ASP A 15 -19.46 -9.22 13.24
C ASP A 15 -18.45 -8.56 12.29
N ALA A 16 -17.70 -7.56 12.79
CA ALA A 16 -16.65 -6.91 12.02
C ALA A 16 -15.50 -7.88 11.71
N LEU A 17 -15.05 -8.68 12.66
CA LEU A 17 -14.02 -9.70 12.44
C LEU A 17 -14.49 -10.80 11.49
N ASP A 18 -15.73 -11.25 11.63
CA ASP A 18 -16.32 -12.23 10.74
C ASP A 18 -16.39 -11.68 9.29
N LYS A 19 -16.74 -10.40 9.11
CA LYS A 19 -16.71 -9.73 7.81
C LYS A 19 -15.30 -9.65 7.25
N LEU A 20 -14.31 -9.19 8.04
CA LEU A 20 -12.91 -9.08 7.61
C LEU A 20 -12.31 -10.43 7.24
N SER A 21 -12.66 -11.51 7.95
CA SER A 21 -12.16 -12.87 7.67
C SER A 21 -12.60 -13.44 6.30
N ARG A 22 -13.59 -12.82 5.68
CA ARG A 22 -14.07 -13.16 4.32
C ARG A 22 -13.55 -12.22 3.23
N CYS A 23 -12.91 -11.12 3.61
CA CYS A 23 -12.41 -10.13 2.66
C CYS A 23 -11.09 -10.57 2.03
N HIS A 24 -10.93 -10.25 0.75
CA HIS A 24 -9.70 -10.42 -0.02
C HIS A 24 -9.15 -9.05 -0.44
N VAL A 25 -7.96 -8.71 0.01
CA VAL A 25 -7.29 -7.45 -0.31
C VAL A 25 -6.04 -7.71 -1.13
N ILE A 26 -5.88 -6.99 -2.25
CA ILE A 26 -4.64 -7.01 -3.04
C ILE A 26 -3.79 -5.77 -2.71
N VAL A 27 -2.51 -5.99 -2.42
CA VAL A 27 -1.53 -4.95 -2.08
C VAL A 27 -0.46 -4.90 -3.17
N PHE A 28 -0.38 -3.79 -3.88
CA PHE A 28 0.64 -3.54 -4.89
C PHE A 28 1.76 -2.67 -4.33
N GLY A 29 2.98 -3.22 -4.34
CA GLY A 29 4.18 -2.60 -3.77
C GLY A 29 4.34 -2.91 -2.27
N LEU A 30 5.46 -3.56 -1.90
CA LEU A 30 5.77 -3.98 -0.52
C LEU A 30 7.03 -3.27 0.01
N GLY A 31 7.17 -2.02 -0.39
CA GLY A 31 8.21 -1.12 0.10
C GLY A 31 7.92 -0.58 1.50
N GLY A 32 8.41 0.64 1.79
CA GLY A 32 8.26 1.27 3.11
C GLY A 32 6.81 1.55 3.53
N VAL A 33 5.88 1.71 2.60
CA VAL A 33 4.44 1.94 2.88
C VAL A 33 3.68 0.62 2.85
N GLY A 34 3.74 -0.09 1.73
CA GLY A 34 2.91 -1.29 1.52
C GLY A 34 3.23 -2.44 2.47
N SER A 35 4.49 -2.57 2.94
CA SER A 35 4.84 -3.58 3.94
C SER A 35 4.10 -3.38 5.26
N TYR A 36 3.97 -2.14 5.74
CA TYR A 36 3.22 -1.83 6.96
C TYR A 36 1.71 -1.88 6.75
N ALA A 37 1.21 -1.57 5.54
CA ALA A 37 -0.19 -1.75 5.21
C ALA A 37 -0.57 -3.24 5.25
N ALA A 38 0.20 -4.12 4.60
CA ALA A 38 -0.01 -5.57 4.61
C ALA A 38 0.06 -6.16 6.04
N GLU A 39 1.05 -5.73 6.84
CA GLU A 39 1.17 -6.10 8.25
C GLU A 39 -0.10 -5.72 9.05
N CYS A 40 -0.60 -4.49 8.87
CA CYS A 40 -1.80 -4.00 9.53
C CYS A 40 -3.03 -4.86 9.16
N LEU A 41 -3.20 -5.19 7.88
CA LEU A 41 -4.30 -6.02 7.39
C LEU A 41 -4.25 -7.43 8.00
N ALA A 42 -3.08 -8.07 7.98
CA ALA A 42 -2.88 -9.41 8.57
C ALA A 42 -3.19 -9.43 10.08
N ARG A 43 -2.74 -8.39 10.82
CA ARG A 43 -2.98 -8.24 12.27
C ARG A 43 -4.41 -7.85 12.64
N SER A 44 -5.21 -7.48 11.66
CA SER A 44 -6.61 -7.08 11.89
C SER A 44 -7.62 -8.15 11.50
N GLY A 45 -7.16 -9.33 11.04
CA GLY A 45 -8.04 -10.46 10.75
C GLY A 45 -8.63 -10.47 9.35
N VAL A 46 -8.04 -9.75 8.37
CA VAL A 46 -8.37 -9.92 6.95
C VAL A 46 -8.09 -11.36 6.55
N GLY A 47 -9.03 -12.00 5.84
CA GLY A 47 -8.96 -13.44 5.57
C GLY A 47 -8.12 -13.83 4.38
N GLU A 48 -7.85 -12.91 3.44
CA GLU A 48 -7.08 -13.20 2.23
C GLU A 48 -6.29 -12.00 1.74
N LEU A 49 -5.01 -12.20 1.43
CA LEU A 49 -4.11 -11.18 0.90
C LEU A 49 -3.41 -11.66 -0.36
N THR A 50 -3.47 -10.85 -1.42
CA THR A 50 -2.57 -10.97 -2.56
C THR A 50 -1.50 -9.90 -2.45
N LEU A 51 -0.23 -10.29 -2.44
CA LEU A 51 0.91 -9.45 -2.17
C LEU A 51 1.81 -9.37 -3.41
N VAL A 52 1.84 -8.20 -4.06
CA VAL A 52 2.50 -8.00 -5.36
C VAL A 52 3.73 -7.12 -5.20
N ASP A 53 4.91 -7.65 -5.48
CA ASP A 53 6.17 -6.89 -5.59
C ASP A 53 7.21 -7.72 -6.35
N GLN A 54 7.87 -7.14 -7.35
CA GLN A 54 8.89 -7.83 -8.16
C GLN A 54 10.26 -7.89 -7.51
N ASP A 55 10.54 -6.97 -6.56
CA ASP A 55 11.88 -6.74 -6.07
C ASP A 55 12.32 -7.77 -5.03
N THR A 56 13.61 -7.90 -4.88
CA THR A 56 14.24 -8.53 -3.72
C THR A 56 14.58 -7.50 -2.64
N LEU A 57 14.69 -7.97 -1.41
CA LEU A 57 15.11 -7.16 -0.27
C LEU A 57 16.62 -6.85 -0.37
N SER A 58 16.99 -5.59 -0.14
CA SER A 58 18.37 -5.12 -0.16
C SER A 58 18.75 -4.46 1.16
N LEU A 59 20.06 -4.31 1.41
CA LEU A 59 20.59 -3.64 2.61
C LEU A 59 20.04 -2.21 2.74
N THR A 60 19.90 -1.49 1.63
CA THR A 60 19.38 -0.11 1.62
C THR A 60 17.90 -0.01 1.96
N ASN A 61 17.19 -1.13 2.04
CA ASN A 61 15.78 -1.16 2.45
C ASN A 61 15.60 -1.27 3.97
N ILE A 62 16.62 -1.72 4.72
CA ILE A 62 16.55 -2.02 6.16
C ILE A 62 16.07 -0.80 6.97
N ASN A 63 16.44 0.40 6.54
CA ASN A 63 16.10 1.62 7.27
C ASN A 63 14.59 1.93 7.30
N ARG A 64 13.74 1.31 6.42
CA ARG A 64 12.33 1.69 6.32
C ARG A 64 11.35 0.61 5.89
N GLN A 65 11.80 -0.53 5.36
CA GLN A 65 10.93 -1.62 4.91
C GLN A 65 10.83 -2.70 5.97
N LEU A 66 9.63 -3.04 6.38
CA LEU A 66 9.34 -3.93 7.51
C LEU A 66 9.99 -5.31 7.37
N TYR A 67 9.99 -5.84 6.15
CA TYR A 67 10.48 -7.19 5.86
C TYR A 67 12.01 -7.24 5.62
N ALA A 68 12.66 -6.07 5.51
CA ALA A 68 14.08 -5.97 5.25
C ALA A 68 14.87 -6.12 6.55
N LEU A 69 15.48 -7.27 6.73
CA LEU A 69 16.37 -7.64 7.83
C LEU A 69 17.65 -8.22 7.25
N HIS A 70 18.75 -8.25 8.00
CA HIS A 70 19.98 -8.92 7.55
C HIS A 70 19.73 -10.39 7.14
N SER A 71 18.80 -11.07 7.82
CA SER A 71 18.42 -12.45 7.53
C SER A 71 17.53 -12.64 6.29
N THR A 72 16.94 -11.56 5.75
CA THR A 72 16.03 -11.63 4.61
C THR A 72 16.57 -10.96 3.35
N VAL A 73 17.70 -10.27 3.41
CA VAL A 73 18.36 -9.66 2.22
C VAL A 73 18.56 -10.73 1.14
N GLY A 74 18.19 -10.38 -0.11
CA GLY A 74 18.22 -11.26 -1.28
C GLY A 74 16.94 -12.08 -1.52
N GLN A 75 16.01 -12.14 -0.56
CA GLN A 75 14.73 -12.82 -0.73
C GLN A 75 13.74 -11.90 -1.46
N TYR A 76 12.80 -12.46 -2.20
CA TYR A 76 11.69 -11.70 -2.80
C TYR A 76 10.83 -11.05 -1.71
N LYS A 77 10.48 -9.77 -1.90
CA LYS A 77 9.66 -9.01 -0.94
C LYS A 77 8.31 -9.68 -0.71
N ALA A 78 7.64 -10.11 -1.79
CA ALA A 78 6.32 -10.76 -1.72
C ALA A 78 6.37 -12.07 -0.91
N GLU A 79 7.40 -12.89 -1.08
CA GLU A 79 7.57 -14.13 -0.32
C GLU A 79 7.91 -13.89 1.16
N ALA A 80 8.80 -12.93 1.44
CA ALA A 80 9.13 -12.56 2.82
C ALA A 80 7.90 -12.00 3.56
N ALA A 81 7.10 -11.18 2.87
CA ALA A 81 5.84 -10.67 3.37
C ALA A 81 4.84 -11.80 3.66
N ALA A 82 4.66 -12.73 2.72
CA ALA A 82 3.74 -13.87 2.88
C ALA A 82 4.10 -14.72 4.10
N ARG A 83 5.38 -15.08 4.27
CA ARG A 83 5.83 -15.86 5.44
C ARG A 83 5.53 -15.13 6.74
N ARG A 84 5.80 -13.82 6.80
CA ARG A 84 5.51 -13.03 8.00
C ARG A 84 4.01 -12.90 8.29
N CYS A 85 3.19 -12.69 7.26
CA CYS A 85 1.74 -12.63 7.42
C CYS A 85 1.15 -13.95 7.94
N LEU A 86 1.66 -15.09 7.47
CA LEU A 86 1.27 -16.43 7.94
C LEU A 86 1.72 -16.71 9.38
N ASP A 87 2.87 -16.16 9.81
CA ASP A 87 3.33 -16.27 11.20
C ASP A 87 2.48 -15.40 12.15
N ILE A 88 1.90 -14.32 11.64
CA ILE A 88 0.94 -13.47 12.39
C ILE A 88 -0.44 -14.13 12.46
N ASN A 89 -0.93 -14.62 11.34
CA ASN A 89 -2.25 -15.24 11.21
C ASN A 89 -2.14 -16.53 10.37
N PRO A 90 -2.02 -17.69 11.01
CA PRO A 90 -1.93 -18.98 10.31
C PRO A 90 -3.16 -19.36 9.47
N ASP A 91 -4.32 -18.77 9.76
CA ASP A 91 -5.56 -18.98 9.03
C ASP A 91 -5.69 -18.10 7.77
N LEU A 92 -4.76 -17.16 7.57
CA LEU A 92 -4.75 -16.23 6.44
C LEU A 92 -4.39 -16.96 5.14
N ARG A 93 -5.17 -16.75 4.09
CA ARG A 93 -4.77 -17.15 2.73
C ARG A 93 -3.90 -16.07 2.11
N VAL A 94 -2.67 -16.41 1.74
CA VAL A 94 -1.72 -15.45 1.18
C VAL A 94 -1.22 -15.90 -0.18
N HIS A 95 -1.28 -15.00 -1.15
CA HIS A 95 -0.84 -15.22 -2.53
C HIS A 95 0.31 -14.26 -2.86
N PRO A 96 1.59 -14.66 -2.69
CA PRO A 96 2.72 -13.85 -3.10
C PRO A 96 2.87 -13.87 -4.62
N ILE A 97 2.98 -12.69 -5.24
CA ILE A 97 3.22 -12.52 -6.69
C ILE A 97 4.51 -11.73 -6.88
N CYS A 98 5.58 -12.42 -7.30
CA CYS A 98 6.89 -11.82 -7.57
C CYS A 98 6.96 -11.30 -9.01
N ALA A 99 6.13 -10.33 -9.34
CA ALA A 99 6.02 -9.77 -10.70
C ALA A 99 5.79 -8.27 -10.68
N THR A 100 6.15 -7.63 -11.81
CA THR A 100 5.87 -6.20 -12.03
C THR A 100 4.44 -6.02 -12.49
N TYR A 101 3.71 -5.14 -11.83
CA TYR A 101 2.45 -4.65 -12.37
C TYR A 101 2.71 -3.62 -13.47
N ASP A 102 2.18 -3.87 -14.65
CA ASP A 102 2.16 -2.91 -15.76
C ASP A 102 0.90 -3.09 -16.62
N ALA A 103 0.68 -2.15 -17.55
CA ALA A 103 -0.50 -2.15 -18.40
C ALA A 103 -0.57 -3.34 -19.38
N ALA A 104 0.56 -3.96 -19.74
CA ALA A 104 0.58 -5.09 -20.68
C ALA A 104 0.15 -6.40 -20.02
N HIS A 105 0.47 -6.58 -18.74
CA HIS A 105 0.22 -7.80 -17.98
C HIS A 105 -0.88 -7.65 -16.93
N ARG A 106 -1.61 -6.53 -16.91
CA ARG A 106 -2.58 -6.18 -15.86
C ARG A 106 -3.62 -7.27 -15.55
N ASP A 107 -4.10 -7.99 -16.56
CA ASP A 107 -5.14 -9.00 -16.37
C ASP A 107 -4.65 -10.23 -15.59
N GLU A 108 -3.36 -10.47 -15.54
CA GLU A 108 -2.75 -11.56 -14.75
C GLU A 108 -2.93 -11.33 -13.23
N PHE A 109 -3.09 -10.06 -12.81
CA PHE A 109 -3.29 -9.69 -11.41
C PHE A 109 -4.75 -9.68 -10.98
N PHE A 110 -5.71 -9.67 -11.92
CA PHE A 110 -7.13 -9.61 -11.64
C PHE A 110 -7.86 -10.94 -11.94
N THR A 111 -7.23 -12.05 -11.60
CA THR A 111 -7.78 -13.42 -11.81
C THR A 111 -8.71 -13.89 -10.69
N ALA A 112 -8.76 -13.16 -9.57
CA ALA A 112 -9.65 -13.41 -8.43
C ALA A 112 -10.56 -12.22 -8.17
N HIS A 113 -11.54 -12.41 -7.28
CA HIS A 113 -12.32 -11.31 -6.73
C HIS A 113 -11.52 -10.62 -5.63
N TYR A 114 -11.49 -9.29 -5.65
CA TYR A 114 -10.87 -8.46 -4.61
C TYR A 114 -11.89 -7.47 -4.05
N ASP A 115 -11.96 -7.39 -2.72
CA ASP A 115 -12.81 -6.44 -2.03
C ASP A 115 -12.17 -5.05 -1.92
N TYR A 116 -10.82 -4.99 -2.04
CA TYR A 116 -10.10 -3.73 -1.93
C TYR A 116 -8.70 -3.80 -2.60
N ILE A 117 -8.26 -2.67 -3.17
CA ILE A 117 -6.92 -2.49 -3.70
C ILE A 117 -6.15 -1.50 -2.83
N VAL A 118 -4.96 -1.90 -2.38
CA VAL A 118 -3.97 -1.03 -1.74
C VAL A 118 -2.87 -0.72 -2.73
N ASP A 119 -2.77 0.53 -3.15
CA ASP A 119 -1.76 1.01 -4.10
C ASP A 119 -0.63 1.71 -3.36
N ALA A 120 0.51 1.04 -3.24
CA ALA A 120 1.76 1.56 -2.71
C ALA A 120 2.90 1.52 -3.76
N ILE A 121 2.55 1.47 -5.06
CA ILE A 121 3.50 1.55 -6.18
C ILE A 121 4.11 2.97 -6.23
N ASP A 122 5.36 3.08 -6.62
CA ASP A 122 6.04 4.38 -6.78
C ASP A 122 6.13 4.85 -8.25
N LEU A 123 5.86 3.97 -9.23
CA LEU A 123 5.89 4.28 -10.67
C LEU A 123 4.56 4.88 -11.12
N VAL A 124 4.61 6.11 -11.61
CA VAL A 124 3.41 6.91 -11.98
C VAL A 124 2.55 6.21 -13.03
N SER A 125 3.15 5.65 -14.08
CA SER A 125 2.40 4.97 -15.15
C SER A 125 1.60 3.77 -14.64
N CYS A 126 2.22 2.92 -13.82
CA CYS A 126 1.58 1.76 -13.22
C CYS A 126 0.47 2.17 -12.23
N LYS A 127 0.73 3.21 -11.43
CA LYS A 127 -0.26 3.77 -10.51
C LYS A 127 -1.51 4.29 -11.24
N LEU A 128 -1.33 5.02 -12.34
CA LEU A 128 -2.45 5.54 -13.13
C LEU A 128 -3.26 4.41 -13.77
N ASP A 129 -2.61 3.41 -14.36
CA ASP A 129 -3.29 2.25 -14.91
C ASP A 129 -4.05 1.48 -13.83
N LEU A 130 -3.45 1.26 -12.66
CA LEU A 130 -4.09 0.56 -11.54
C LEU A 130 -5.36 1.28 -11.07
N ILE A 131 -5.34 2.63 -11.01
CA ILE A 131 -6.52 3.43 -10.66
C ILE A 131 -7.61 3.30 -11.72
N GLU A 132 -7.26 3.30 -13.00
CA GLU A 132 -8.22 3.06 -14.09
C GLU A 132 -8.82 1.65 -13.99
N GLN A 133 -8.00 0.62 -13.69
CA GLN A 133 -8.49 -0.75 -13.52
C GLN A 133 -9.41 -0.89 -12.30
N ALA A 134 -9.11 -0.20 -11.19
CA ALA A 134 -9.98 -0.15 -10.02
C ALA A 134 -11.38 0.41 -10.39
N ARG A 135 -11.42 1.53 -11.15
CA ARG A 135 -12.66 2.12 -11.67
C ARG A 135 -13.43 1.16 -12.58
N LEU A 136 -12.75 0.58 -13.57
CA LEU A 136 -13.37 -0.31 -14.56
C LEU A 136 -13.94 -1.57 -13.91
N ARG A 137 -13.24 -2.14 -12.94
CA ARG A 137 -13.64 -3.36 -12.22
C ARG A 137 -14.54 -3.08 -11.02
N ARG A 138 -14.79 -1.79 -10.70
CA ARG A 138 -15.57 -1.35 -9.54
C ARG A 138 -15.03 -1.87 -8.21
N ILE A 139 -13.71 -1.89 -8.06
CA ILE A 139 -13.04 -2.29 -6.84
C ILE A 139 -12.59 -1.01 -6.11
N PRO A 140 -12.93 -0.83 -4.83
CA PRO A 140 -12.41 0.26 -4.02
C PRO A 140 -10.88 0.27 -3.98
N ILE A 141 -10.29 1.47 -4.04
CA ILE A 141 -8.84 1.63 -4.00
C ILE A 141 -8.42 2.74 -3.04
N LEU A 142 -7.34 2.51 -2.32
CA LEU A 142 -6.62 3.54 -1.54
C LEU A 142 -5.20 3.66 -2.06
N THR A 143 -4.83 4.86 -2.46
CA THR A 143 -3.54 5.13 -3.09
C THR A 143 -2.61 5.89 -2.15
N ALA A 144 -1.39 5.37 -1.92
CA ALA A 144 -0.33 6.12 -1.26
C ALA A 144 0.31 7.10 -2.25
N LEU A 145 0.48 8.34 -1.82
CA LEU A 145 1.29 9.33 -2.53
C LEU A 145 2.68 9.45 -1.89
N GLY A 146 3.53 10.37 -2.37
CA GLY A 146 4.94 10.42 -2.00
C GLY A 146 5.17 10.60 -0.49
N THR A 147 5.90 9.68 0.10
CA THR A 147 6.39 9.70 1.50
C THR A 147 7.90 9.94 1.58
N GLY A 148 8.60 9.96 0.45
CA GLY A 148 10.03 10.28 0.38
C GLY A 148 10.33 11.75 0.63
N ASN A 149 11.54 12.03 1.15
CA ASN A 149 12.04 13.38 1.50
C ASN A 149 11.15 14.10 2.52
N LYS A 150 10.52 13.37 3.46
CA LYS A 150 9.64 13.89 4.49
C LYS A 150 10.06 13.42 5.86
N LEU A 151 9.82 14.23 6.89
CA LEU A 151 10.28 14.01 8.26
C LEU A 151 9.14 13.97 9.28
N ASP A 152 8.03 14.68 9.02
CA ASP A 152 6.93 14.80 9.96
C ASP A 152 5.76 13.85 9.61
N PRO A 153 5.61 12.72 10.34
CA PRO A 153 4.52 11.79 10.12
C PRO A 153 3.16 12.34 10.58
N THR A 154 3.14 13.38 11.43
CA THR A 154 1.89 13.97 11.94
C THR A 154 1.15 14.77 10.88
N LEU A 155 1.82 15.13 9.78
CA LEU A 155 1.24 15.82 8.64
C LEU A 155 0.58 14.86 7.62
N LEU A 156 0.66 13.54 7.84
CA LEU A 156 -0.02 12.56 6.98
C LEU A 156 -1.54 12.71 7.08
N GLN A 157 -2.19 12.70 5.94
CA GLN A 157 -3.64 12.89 5.82
C GLN A 157 -4.26 11.85 4.89
N VAL A 158 -5.49 11.46 5.22
CA VAL A 158 -6.39 10.72 4.33
C VAL A 158 -7.39 11.70 3.75
N THR A 159 -7.43 11.81 2.42
CA THR A 159 -8.32 12.77 1.75
C THR A 159 -8.64 12.36 0.32
N ASP A 160 -9.47 13.14 -0.33
CA ASP A 160 -9.67 13.05 -1.78
C ASP A 160 -8.51 13.72 -2.53
N ILE A 161 -8.09 13.13 -3.67
CA ILE A 161 -7.00 13.66 -4.51
C ILE A 161 -7.24 15.12 -4.93
N SER A 162 -8.49 15.54 -5.10
CA SER A 162 -8.85 16.90 -5.46
C SER A 162 -8.48 17.93 -4.41
N LYS A 163 -8.39 17.51 -3.14
CA LYS A 163 -8.08 18.36 -1.98
C LYS A 163 -6.59 18.36 -1.60
N THR A 164 -5.74 17.61 -2.33
CA THR A 164 -4.31 17.55 -2.02
C THR A 164 -3.56 18.83 -2.39
N SER A 165 -2.55 19.18 -1.61
CA SER A 165 -1.67 20.33 -1.84
C SER A 165 -0.21 20.00 -1.44
N GLY A 166 0.76 20.80 -1.87
CA GLY A 166 2.17 20.69 -1.44
C GLY A 166 2.96 19.50 -2.00
N CYS A 167 2.35 18.37 -2.30
CA CYS A 167 3.02 17.16 -2.76
C CYS A 167 3.21 17.16 -4.30
N PRO A 168 4.46 17.07 -4.82
CA PRO A 168 4.72 17.03 -6.26
C PRO A 168 4.07 15.84 -6.96
N LEU A 169 4.13 14.64 -6.37
CA LEU A 169 3.51 13.43 -6.91
C LEU A 169 1.98 13.57 -6.99
N ALA A 170 1.35 14.11 -5.93
CA ALA A 170 -0.09 14.37 -5.94
C ALA A 170 -0.50 15.32 -7.09
N ARG A 171 0.31 16.34 -7.38
CA ARG A 171 0.07 17.27 -8.48
C ARG A 171 0.06 16.55 -9.83
N VAL A 172 1.04 15.67 -10.06
CA VAL A 172 1.16 14.89 -11.31
C VAL A 172 -0.04 13.95 -11.43
N ILE A 173 -0.30 13.12 -10.43
CA ILE A 173 -1.41 12.13 -10.44
C ILE A 173 -2.74 12.85 -10.66
N ARG A 174 -3.03 13.93 -9.94
CA ARG A 174 -4.28 14.70 -10.09
C ARG A 174 -4.46 15.26 -11.50
N LYS A 175 -3.38 15.76 -12.13
CA LYS A 175 -3.42 16.26 -13.52
C LYS A 175 -3.75 15.12 -14.49
N GLU A 176 -3.06 14.01 -14.37
CA GLU A 176 -3.21 12.85 -15.24
C GLU A 176 -4.58 12.17 -15.09
N LEU A 177 -5.10 12.09 -13.86
CA LEU A 177 -6.43 11.54 -13.60
C LEU A 177 -7.55 12.42 -14.19
N ARG A 178 -7.42 13.75 -14.11
CA ARG A 178 -8.37 14.68 -14.75
C ARG A 178 -8.43 14.49 -16.27
N ALA A 179 -7.30 14.23 -16.91
CA ALA A 179 -7.25 13.93 -18.35
C ALA A 179 -7.95 12.60 -18.71
N ARG A 180 -8.20 11.73 -17.72
CA ARG A 180 -8.88 10.44 -17.82
C ARG A 180 -10.31 10.47 -17.28
N ASP A 181 -10.84 11.66 -17.02
CA ASP A 181 -12.17 11.86 -16.42
C ASP A 181 -12.33 11.15 -15.06
N ILE A 182 -11.24 11.13 -14.26
CA ILE A 182 -11.22 10.67 -12.87
C ILE A 182 -10.96 11.89 -11.99
N HIS A 183 -11.98 12.28 -11.22
CA HIS A 183 -11.95 13.49 -10.40
C HIS A 183 -11.78 13.22 -8.92
N HIS A 184 -12.12 12.01 -8.49
CA HIS A 184 -12.11 11.58 -7.09
C HIS A 184 -11.25 10.33 -6.91
N LEU A 185 -10.45 10.31 -5.88
CA LEU A 185 -9.63 9.17 -5.47
C LEU A 185 -9.27 9.34 -4.00
N LYS A 186 -9.52 8.33 -3.19
CA LYS A 186 -9.07 8.32 -1.79
C LYS A 186 -7.56 8.09 -1.73
N VAL A 187 -6.84 9.00 -1.07
CA VAL A 187 -5.38 8.96 -1.00
C VAL A 187 -4.86 9.17 0.42
N VAL A 188 -3.68 8.59 0.70
CA VAL A 188 -2.84 8.95 1.84
C VAL A 188 -1.69 9.82 1.31
N PHE A 189 -1.55 11.03 1.83
CA PHE A 189 -0.51 11.96 1.42
C PHE A 189 -0.05 12.84 2.58
N SER A 190 1.06 13.56 2.41
CA SER A 190 1.48 14.62 3.32
C SER A 190 1.64 15.93 2.53
N PRO A 191 1.12 17.07 3.03
CA PRO A 191 1.36 18.38 2.44
C PRO A 191 2.77 18.94 2.74
N GLU A 192 3.56 18.24 3.57
CA GLU A 192 4.92 18.62 3.88
C GLU A 192 5.74 18.85 2.62
N GLN A 193 6.48 19.95 2.57
CA GLN A 193 7.41 20.21 1.47
C GLN A 193 8.57 19.20 1.52
N PRO A 194 9.00 18.62 0.40
CA PRO A 194 10.15 17.73 0.38
C PRO A 194 11.39 18.43 0.92
N ALA A 195 12.08 17.79 1.88
CA ALA A 195 13.36 18.28 2.38
C ALA A 195 14.42 18.23 1.27
N GLU A 196 15.36 19.17 1.32
CA GLU A 196 16.56 19.11 0.49
C GLU A 196 17.41 17.91 0.92
N THR A 197 17.89 17.14 -0.05
CA THR A 197 18.63 15.91 0.22
C THR A 197 19.90 15.83 -0.58
N GLN A 198 20.92 15.21 0.00
CA GLN A 198 22.13 14.83 -0.73
C GLN A 198 21.86 13.56 -1.56
N GLN A 199 22.31 13.53 -2.80
CA GLN A 199 22.29 12.32 -3.63
C GLN A 199 23.58 11.55 -3.39
N LEU A 200 23.48 10.44 -2.64
CA LEU A 200 24.65 9.59 -2.28
C LEU A 200 24.79 8.37 -3.20
N GLU A 201 23.81 8.14 -4.07
CA GLU A 201 23.80 7.07 -5.04
C GLU A 201 23.24 7.55 -6.39
N ALA A 202 23.63 6.89 -7.47
CA ALA A 202 23.11 7.22 -8.81
C ALA A 202 21.63 6.81 -8.91
N PRO A 203 20.76 7.66 -9.48
CA PRO A 203 19.38 7.30 -9.68
C PRO A 203 19.25 6.18 -10.71
N PRO A 204 18.28 5.27 -10.55
CA PRO A 204 17.96 4.25 -11.54
C PRO A 204 17.60 4.87 -12.91
N PRO A 205 17.74 4.13 -14.01
CA PRO A 205 17.33 4.60 -15.33
C PRO A 205 15.90 5.17 -15.34
N GLY A 206 15.72 6.34 -15.95
CA GLY A 206 14.42 7.02 -16.03
C GLY A 206 14.02 7.85 -14.80
N ARG A 207 14.80 7.86 -13.73
CA ARG A 207 14.58 8.71 -12.54
C ARG A 207 15.60 9.84 -12.47
N ARG A 208 15.16 11.00 -11.96
CA ARG A 208 16.02 12.19 -11.78
C ARG A 208 16.82 12.17 -10.48
N SER A 209 16.31 11.47 -9.46
CA SER A 209 16.91 11.38 -8.13
C SER A 209 16.42 10.14 -7.41
N VAL A 210 17.15 9.71 -6.39
CA VAL A 210 16.71 8.71 -5.42
C VAL A 210 16.07 9.45 -4.25
N PRO A 211 14.78 9.22 -3.92
CA PRO A 211 14.17 9.84 -2.76
C PRO A 211 14.82 9.33 -1.47
N ALA A 212 15.28 10.23 -0.61
CA ALA A 212 15.67 9.87 0.74
C ALA A 212 14.45 9.48 1.57
N SER A 213 14.67 8.66 2.59
CA SER A 213 13.58 8.19 3.45
C SER A 213 14.06 7.88 4.86
N VAL A 214 13.13 7.92 5.79
CA VAL A 214 13.28 7.56 7.20
C VAL A 214 12.31 6.43 7.54
N ALA A 215 12.48 5.79 8.69
CA ALA A 215 11.64 4.66 9.07
C ALA A 215 10.18 5.06 9.30
N TRP A 216 9.95 6.15 10.02
CA TRP A 216 8.65 6.48 10.62
C TRP A 216 7.62 7.06 9.64
N VAL A 217 8.00 7.86 8.64
CA VAL A 217 7.02 8.47 7.73
C VAL A 217 6.33 7.43 6.84
N PRO A 218 7.05 6.56 6.09
CA PRO A 218 6.40 5.54 5.28
C PRO A 218 5.68 4.48 6.13
N ALA A 219 6.22 4.12 7.31
CA ALA A 219 5.59 3.18 8.22
C ALA A 219 4.23 3.70 8.72
N THR A 220 4.18 4.96 9.17
CA THR A 220 2.93 5.60 9.60
C THR A 220 1.92 5.70 8.45
N ALA A 221 2.38 6.03 7.23
CA ALA A 221 1.52 6.03 6.06
C ALA A 221 0.92 4.64 5.78
N GLY A 222 1.72 3.58 5.88
CA GLY A 222 1.25 2.20 5.70
C GLY A 222 0.23 1.78 6.76
N LEU A 223 0.48 2.07 8.04
CA LEU A 223 -0.47 1.80 9.12
C LEU A 223 -1.76 2.61 8.96
N LEU A 224 -1.66 3.87 8.53
CA LEU A 224 -2.82 4.70 8.23
C LEU A 224 -3.64 4.12 7.08
N MET A 225 -2.99 3.64 6.01
CA MET A 225 -3.66 2.93 4.90
C MET A 225 -4.39 1.69 5.39
N GLY A 226 -3.72 0.82 6.15
CA GLY A 226 -4.35 -0.38 6.72
C GLY A 226 -5.58 -0.05 7.55
N SER A 227 -5.49 0.96 8.42
CA SER A 227 -6.62 1.40 9.26
C SER A 227 -7.82 1.91 8.45
N VAL A 228 -7.58 2.60 7.33
CA VAL A 228 -8.64 3.09 6.44
C VAL A 228 -9.29 1.93 5.71
N VAL A 229 -8.50 1.02 5.12
CA VAL A 229 -9.01 -0.16 4.40
C VAL A 229 -9.89 -1.02 5.32
N ILE A 230 -9.44 -1.29 6.54
CA ILE A 230 -10.20 -2.08 7.53
C ILE A 230 -11.56 -1.43 7.80
N ARG A 231 -11.60 -0.12 8.07
CA ARG A 231 -12.85 0.61 8.32
C ARG A 231 -13.74 0.62 7.08
N ASP A 232 -13.17 0.91 5.90
CA ASP A 232 -13.93 0.90 4.65
C ASP A 232 -14.56 -0.48 4.37
N LEU A 233 -13.82 -1.57 4.64
CA LEU A 233 -14.34 -2.94 4.51
C LEU A 233 -15.48 -3.23 5.50
N ILE A 234 -15.34 -2.81 6.77
CA ILE A 234 -16.37 -2.99 7.80
C ILE A 234 -17.63 -2.20 7.45
N ASP A 235 -17.47 -0.93 7.07
CA ASP A 235 -18.58 0.01 6.87
C ASP A 235 -19.16 -0.04 5.45
N GLY A 236 -18.49 -0.67 4.49
CA GLY A 236 -18.87 -0.67 3.07
C GLY A 236 -18.70 0.70 2.42
N THR A 237 -17.71 1.50 2.85
CA THR A 237 -17.49 2.90 2.43
C THR A 237 -16.27 3.08 1.52
N GLY A 238 -15.72 2.00 0.98
CA GLY A 238 -14.60 2.05 0.05
C GLY A 238 -14.91 2.90 -1.17
N MET A 239 -14.00 3.81 -1.55
CA MET A 239 -14.18 4.70 -2.70
C MET A 239 -13.74 4.01 -3.99
N ILE A 240 -14.64 3.97 -4.96
CA ILE A 240 -14.36 3.63 -6.36
C ILE A 240 -14.07 4.94 -7.09
N PRO A 241 -12.95 5.07 -7.85
CA PRO A 241 -12.57 6.30 -8.55
C PRO A 241 -13.56 6.75 -9.62
#